data_48f7160714f89c1d688130036ad7e641
#
_entry.id   48f7160714f89c1d688130036ad7e641
#
_cell.length_a   1.000
_cell.length_b   1.000
_cell.length_c   1.000
_cell.angle_alpha   90.00
_cell.angle_beta   90.00
_cell.angle_gamma   90.00
#
_symmetry.space_group_name_H-M   'P 1'
#
loop_
_entity.id
_entity.type
_entity.pdbx_description
1 polymer ?
#
loop_
_entity_poly.entity_id
_entity_poly.type
_entity_poly.pdbx_seq_one_letter_code
_entity_poly.pdbx_strand_id
1 'polypeptide(L)'
;MIWDRVAPLYDVVVNTANRAVYAATGTAVARLIRPGDTVLECACGTGAIAAAIAPTCACVVATDYSEGMLKQARKKLARFPHVVVEQADITDLHYADDSFDAVVAGNVIHLLPEPGDALKEIKRVVRPGGTIIVPTYVIPKKRAHDVPEADLPIRRALPGAL
;
A
#
# COMPACT_ATOMS: atom_id res chain seq x y z
N MET A 1 13.80 3.08 14.88
CA MET A 1 12.36 2.80 15.01
C MET A 1 12.07 1.33 15.24
N ILE A 2 10.89 0.97 15.75
CA ILE A 2 10.53 -0.43 15.97
C ILE A 2 10.50 -1.21 14.64
N TRP A 3 10.04 -0.59 13.57
CA TRP A 3 9.92 -1.18 12.23
C TRP A 3 11.29 -1.53 11.61
N ASP A 4 12.35 -0.76 11.87
CA ASP A 4 13.71 -1.07 11.38
C ASP A 4 14.27 -2.35 12.04
N ARG A 5 13.88 -2.60 13.30
CA ARG A 5 14.32 -3.77 14.05
C ARG A 5 13.59 -5.05 13.67
N VAL A 6 12.31 -4.92 13.31
CA VAL A 6 11.45 -6.08 12.99
C VAL A 6 11.42 -6.40 11.49
N ALA A 7 11.89 -5.50 10.61
CA ALA A 7 11.85 -5.68 9.17
C ALA A 7 12.42 -7.03 8.67
N PRO A 8 13.55 -7.56 9.18
CA PRO A 8 14.07 -8.87 8.75
C PRO A 8 13.18 -10.04 9.19
N LEU A 9 12.53 -9.91 10.35
CA LEU A 9 11.63 -10.92 10.90
C LEU A 9 10.21 -10.77 10.36
N TYR A 10 9.82 -9.56 9.98
CA TYR A 10 8.48 -9.23 9.50
C TYR A 10 8.11 -10.07 8.28
N ASP A 11 8.99 -10.16 7.29
CA ASP A 11 8.77 -11.01 6.11
C ASP A 11 8.67 -12.50 6.46
N VAL A 12 9.41 -12.99 7.45
CA VAL A 12 9.38 -14.40 7.86
C VAL A 12 8.11 -14.71 8.66
N VAL A 13 7.76 -13.87 9.64
CA VAL A 13 6.62 -14.11 10.54
C VAL A 13 5.29 -13.77 9.86
N VAL A 14 5.24 -12.67 9.11
CA VAL A 14 4.02 -12.20 8.46
C VAL A 14 3.76 -12.97 7.16
N ASN A 15 4.79 -13.30 6.38
CA ASN A 15 4.63 -14.08 5.15
C ASN A 15 4.23 -15.55 5.41
N THR A 16 4.58 -16.15 6.55
CA THR A 16 4.15 -17.53 6.85
C THR A 16 2.73 -17.58 7.38
N ALA A 17 2.35 -16.65 8.27
CA ALA A 17 1.04 -16.67 8.92
C ALA A 17 -0.08 -15.98 8.11
N ASN A 18 0.26 -14.96 7.29
CA ASN A 18 -0.72 -14.11 6.59
C ASN A 18 -0.48 -13.98 5.07
N ARG A 19 0.32 -14.88 4.48
CA ARG A 19 0.68 -14.84 3.05
C ARG A 19 -0.55 -14.80 2.14
N ALA A 20 -1.58 -15.58 2.46
CA ALA A 20 -2.82 -15.62 1.70
C ALA A 20 -3.54 -14.26 1.75
N VAL A 21 -3.60 -13.62 2.93
CA VAL A 21 -4.25 -12.32 3.12
C VAL A 21 -3.53 -11.22 2.33
N TYR A 22 -2.19 -11.17 2.38
CA TYR A 22 -1.42 -10.19 1.60
C TYR A 22 -1.53 -10.43 0.10
N ALA A 23 -1.52 -11.68 -0.35
CA ALA A 23 -1.71 -12.02 -1.76
C ALA A 23 -3.11 -11.64 -2.25
N ALA A 24 -4.15 -11.94 -1.47
CA ALA A 24 -5.53 -11.56 -1.78
C ALA A 24 -5.70 -10.04 -1.83
N THR A 25 -5.13 -9.31 -0.86
CA THR A 25 -5.14 -7.84 -0.85
C THR A 25 -4.43 -7.28 -2.07
N GLY A 26 -3.23 -7.75 -2.38
CA GLY A 26 -2.50 -7.31 -3.58
C GLY A 26 -3.28 -7.55 -4.87
N THR A 27 -3.89 -8.73 -5.01
CA THR A 27 -4.76 -9.07 -6.16
C THR A 27 -5.97 -8.15 -6.24
N ALA A 28 -6.60 -7.86 -5.12
CA ALA A 28 -7.77 -6.99 -5.08
C ALA A 28 -7.41 -5.53 -5.42
N VAL A 29 -6.29 -5.03 -4.91
CA VAL A 29 -5.77 -3.70 -5.25
C VAL A 29 -5.42 -3.63 -6.74
N ALA A 30 -4.74 -4.63 -7.30
CA ALA A 30 -4.37 -4.69 -8.71
C ALA A 30 -5.57 -4.59 -9.66
N ARG A 31 -6.73 -5.12 -9.28
CA ARG A 31 -7.99 -5.00 -10.07
C ARG A 31 -8.54 -3.57 -10.13
N LEU A 32 -8.12 -2.69 -9.23
CA LEU A 32 -8.55 -1.29 -9.17
C LEU A 32 -7.57 -0.36 -9.90
N ILE A 33 -6.40 -0.85 -10.28
CA ILE A 33 -5.35 -0.12 -11.00
C ILE A 33 -5.50 -0.36 -12.51
N ARG A 34 -5.28 0.69 -13.31
CA ARG A 34 -5.35 0.65 -14.76
C ARG A 34 -3.94 0.50 -15.38
N PRO A 35 -3.81 -0.05 -16.59
CA PRO A 35 -2.50 -0.26 -17.22
C PRO A 35 -1.66 0.99 -17.44
N GLY A 36 -2.28 2.16 -17.57
CA GLY A 36 -1.59 3.44 -17.76
C GLY A 36 -1.30 4.22 -16.48
N ASP A 37 -1.74 3.72 -15.32
CA ASP A 37 -1.66 4.47 -14.07
C ASP A 37 -0.21 4.61 -13.57
N THR A 38 0.11 5.81 -13.08
CA THR A 38 1.23 6.07 -12.18
C THR A 38 0.71 5.98 -10.75
N VAL A 39 1.23 5.03 -9.99
CA VAL A 39 0.72 4.66 -8.66
C VAL A 39 1.71 5.04 -7.58
N LEU A 40 1.25 5.71 -6.53
CA LEU A 40 1.98 5.88 -5.28
C LEU A 40 1.48 4.84 -4.27
N GLU A 41 2.39 4.05 -3.70
CA GLU A 41 2.11 3.24 -2.51
C GLU A 41 2.78 3.87 -1.29
N CYS A 42 1.97 4.35 -0.34
CA CYS A 42 2.44 4.88 0.94
C CYS A 42 2.51 3.74 1.98
N ALA A 43 3.57 3.76 2.78
CA ALA A 43 3.86 2.72 3.78
C ALA A 43 3.87 1.30 3.17
N CYS A 44 4.65 1.13 2.11
CA CYS A 44 4.73 -0.12 1.34
C CYS A 44 5.29 -1.30 2.13
N GLY A 45 5.90 -1.05 3.29
CA GLY A 45 6.58 -2.06 4.09
C GLY A 45 7.64 -2.79 3.27
N THR A 46 7.54 -4.09 3.18
CA THR A 46 8.46 -4.92 2.37
C THR A 46 8.05 -5.03 0.89
N GLY A 47 7.10 -4.20 0.42
CA GLY A 47 6.69 -4.10 -0.98
C GLY A 47 5.77 -5.22 -1.48
N ALA A 48 4.91 -5.76 -0.63
CA ALA A 48 4.03 -6.86 -1.00
C ALA A 48 2.92 -6.43 -1.99
N ILE A 49 2.28 -5.29 -1.73
CA ILE A 49 1.24 -4.74 -2.62
C ILE A 49 1.89 -4.18 -3.89
N ALA A 50 3.01 -3.41 -3.77
CA ALA A 50 3.76 -2.93 -4.93
C ALA A 50 4.12 -4.06 -5.91
N ALA A 51 4.59 -5.20 -5.40
CA ALA A 51 4.92 -6.36 -6.23
C ALA A 51 3.69 -6.96 -6.95
N ALA A 52 2.50 -6.84 -6.37
CA ALA A 52 1.26 -7.33 -6.96
C ALA A 52 0.70 -6.38 -8.02
N ILE A 53 0.84 -5.06 -7.81
CA ILE A 53 0.32 -4.05 -8.74
C ILE A 53 1.29 -3.71 -9.88
N ALA A 54 2.61 -3.88 -9.68
CA ALA A 54 3.62 -3.56 -10.67
C ALA A 54 3.35 -4.15 -12.07
N PRO A 55 2.86 -5.40 -12.24
CA PRO A 55 2.54 -5.94 -13.56
C PRO A 55 1.36 -5.25 -14.26
N THR A 56 0.58 -4.42 -13.55
CA THR A 56 -0.70 -3.89 -14.04
C THR A 56 -0.61 -2.43 -14.47
N CYS A 57 0.33 -1.64 -13.93
CA CYS A 57 0.41 -0.19 -14.13
C CYS A 57 1.66 0.24 -14.88
N ALA A 58 1.73 1.52 -15.28
CA ALA A 58 2.86 2.07 -16.00
C ALA A 58 4.06 2.33 -15.08
N CYS A 59 3.79 2.78 -13.83
CA CYS A 59 4.84 3.10 -12.86
C CYS A 59 4.32 2.91 -11.44
N VAL A 60 5.20 2.48 -10.53
CA VAL A 60 4.94 2.46 -9.09
C VAL A 60 6.04 3.23 -8.38
N VAL A 61 5.63 4.17 -7.52
CA VAL A 61 6.49 4.75 -6.49
C VAL A 61 6.09 4.14 -5.15
N ALA A 62 6.94 3.27 -4.62
CA ALA A 62 6.70 2.57 -3.35
C ALA A 62 7.48 3.26 -2.23
N THR A 63 6.77 3.81 -1.24
CA THR A 63 7.38 4.58 -0.18
C THR A 63 7.12 3.99 1.19
N ASP A 64 8.09 4.15 2.09
CA ASP A 64 7.95 3.81 3.50
C ASP A 64 8.82 4.75 4.34
N TYR A 65 8.45 4.94 5.59
CA TYR A 65 9.26 5.73 6.53
C TYR A 65 10.49 4.96 7.03
N SER A 66 10.40 3.62 7.11
CA SER A 66 11.44 2.73 7.62
C SER A 66 12.41 2.30 6.51
N GLU A 67 13.67 2.71 6.62
CA GLU A 67 14.72 2.26 5.70
C GLU A 67 14.94 0.72 5.80
N GLY A 68 14.72 0.13 6.97
CA GLY A 68 14.76 -1.33 7.15
C GLY A 68 13.74 -2.05 6.27
N MET A 69 12.50 -1.52 6.17
CA MET A 69 11.45 -2.02 5.28
C MET A 69 11.82 -1.82 3.80
N LEU A 70 12.29 -0.61 3.46
CA LEU A 70 12.69 -0.28 2.09
C LEU A 70 13.83 -1.14 1.57
N LYS A 71 14.77 -1.54 2.43
CA LYS A 71 15.83 -2.48 2.06
C LYS A 71 15.29 -3.83 1.60
N GLN A 72 14.22 -4.32 2.20
CA GLN A 72 13.54 -5.55 1.77
C GLN A 72 12.70 -5.31 0.52
N ALA A 73 11.99 -4.18 0.46
CA ALA A 73 11.20 -3.79 -0.70
C ALA A 73 12.08 -3.70 -1.96
N ARG A 74 13.23 -3.02 -1.89
CA ARG A 74 14.18 -2.92 -3.03
C ARG A 74 14.60 -4.28 -3.56
N LYS A 75 14.89 -5.25 -2.67
CA LYS A 75 15.23 -6.62 -3.10
C LYS A 75 14.07 -7.30 -3.83
N LYS A 76 12.86 -7.20 -3.27
CA LYS A 76 11.65 -7.84 -3.83
C LYS A 76 11.24 -7.21 -5.15
N LEU A 77 11.38 -5.89 -5.28
CA LEU A 77 10.91 -5.10 -6.42
C LEU A 77 11.97 -4.91 -7.52
N ALA A 78 13.22 -5.32 -7.30
CA ALA A 78 14.34 -5.17 -8.26
C ALA A 78 14.05 -5.75 -9.66
N ARG A 79 13.14 -6.73 -9.77
CA ARG A 79 12.72 -7.34 -11.03
C ARG A 79 11.79 -6.46 -11.88
N PHE A 80 11.29 -5.35 -11.32
CA PHE A 80 10.36 -4.43 -11.98
C PHE A 80 11.09 -3.10 -12.27
N PRO A 81 11.56 -2.84 -13.50
CA PRO A 81 12.38 -1.65 -13.80
C PRO A 81 11.60 -0.32 -13.71
N HIS A 82 10.26 -0.38 -13.73
CA HIS A 82 9.35 0.76 -13.61
C HIS A 82 8.86 1.00 -12.17
N VAL A 83 9.47 0.32 -11.18
CA VAL A 83 9.17 0.54 -9.77
C VAL A 83 10.32 1.30 -9.11
N VAL A 84 9.98 2.44 -8.53
CA VAL A 84 10.89 3.26 -7.71
C VAL A 84 10.61 2.98 -6.23
N VAL A 85 11.65 2.79 -5.43
CA VAL A 85 11.52 2.56 -3.97
C VAL A 85 12.30 3.65 -3.24
N GLU A 86 11.61 4.49 -2.50
CA GLU A 86 12.21 5.63 -1.82
C GLU A 86 11.59 5.89 -0.43
N GLN A 87 12.31 6.65 0.40
CA GLN A 87 11.85 6.98 1.74
C GLN A 87 10.93 8.20 1.69
N ALA A 88 9.77 8.09 2.33
CA ALA A 88 8.86 9.23 2.51
C ALA A 88 8.03 9.09 3.79
N ASP A 89 7.63 10.23 4.33
CA ASP A 89 6.62 10.33 5.38
C ASP A 89 5.26 10.54 4.72
N ILE A 90 4.31 9.68 5.00
CA ILE A 90 2.94 9.77 4.46
C ILE A 90 2.21 11.05 4.88
N THR A 91 2.68 11.72 5.97
CA THR A 91 2.11 12.98 6.47
C THR A 91 2.76 14.23 5.84
N ASP A 92 3.84 14.05 5.06
CA ASP A 92 4.59 15.12 4.40
C ASP A 92 5.22 14.59 3.10
N LEU A 93 4.40 14.42 2.08
CA LEU A 93 4.80 13.85 0.78
C LEU A 93 5.43 14.93 -0.11
N HIS A 94 6.68 14.73 -0.52
CA HIS A 94 7.43 15.69 -1.36
C HIS A 94 7.11 15.55 -2.87
N TYR A 95 5.86 15.27 -3.21
CA TYR A 95 5.36 15.23 -4.58
C TYR A 95 4.51 16.45 -4.87
N ALA A 96 4.46 16.85 -6.14
CA ALA A 96 3.54 17.91 -6.58
C ALA A 96 2.08 17.46 -6.45
N ASP A 97 1.17 18.43 -6.40
CA ASP A 97 -0.26 18.18 -6.44
C ASP A 97 -0.61 17.42 -7.74
N ASP A 98 -1.63 16.57 -7.68
CA ASP A 98 -2.19 15.87 -8.84
C ASP A 98 -1.17 14.98 -9.61
N SER A 99 -0.13 14.46 -8.92
CA SER A 99 0.97 13.71 -9.55
C SER A 99 0.64 12.25 -9.88
N PHE A 100 -0.34 11.66 -9.19
CA PHE A 100 -0.61 10.22 -9.27
C PHE A 100 -2.03 9.92 -9.74
N ASP A 101 -2.17 8.89 -10.56
CA ASP A 101 -3.45 8.34 -11.00
C ASP A 101 -4.16 7.56 -9.90
N ALA A 102 -3.37 6.88 -9.07
CA ALA A 102 -3.86 6.16 -7.92
C ALA A 102 -2.87 6.26 -6.75
N VAL A 103 -3.42 6.31 -5.53
CA VAL A 103 -2.66 6.23 -4.29
C VAL A 103 -3.15 5.06 -3.47
N VAL A 104 -2.23 4.22 -3.02
CA VAL A 104 -2.49 3.05 -2.18
C VAL A 104 -1.87 3.29 -0.80
N ALA A 105 -2.65 3.08 0.26
CA ALA A 105 -2.17 3.16 1.65
C ALA A 105 -2.66 1.95 2.44
N GLY A 106 -1.93 0.83 2.31
CA GLY A 106 -2.33 -0.46 2.86
C GLY A 106 -2.05 -0.59 4.35
N ASN A 107 -3.10 -0.78 5.15
CA ASN A 107 -3.01 -1.13 6.58
C ASN A 107 -2.16 -0.17 7.43
N VAL A 108 -2.16 1.12 7.10
CA VAL A 108 -1.32 2.14 7.76
C VAL A 108 -2.11 3.23 8.44
N ILE A 109 -3.21 3.71 7.86
CA ILE A 109 -3.92 4.91 8.32
C ILE A 109 -4.33 4.83 9.80
N HIS A 110 -4.78 3.66 10.26
CA HIS A 110 -5.18 3.44 11.65
C HIS A 110 -4.02 3.34 12.65
N LEU A 111 -2.78 3.32 12.17
CA LEU A 111 -1.55 3.30 12.99
C LEU A 111 -0.99 4.70 13.23
N LEU A 112 -1.49 5.70 12.51
CA LEU A 112 -1.01 7.08 12.59
C LEU A 112 -1.66 7.79 13.78
N PRO A 113 -0.87 8.59 14.55
CA PRO A 113 -1.43 9.42 15.63
C PRO A 113 -2.44 10.43 15.11
N GLU A 114 -2.13 11.08 13.97
CA GLU A 114 -2.94 12.10 13.31
C GLU A 114 -3.22 11.68 11.86
N PRO A 115 -4.21 10.81 11.63
CA PRO A 115 -4.49 10.29 10.29
C PRO A 115 -4.99 11.36 9.31
N GLY A 116 -5.49 12.50 9.83
CA GLY A 116 -5.98 13.60 9.02
C GLY A 116 -4.91 14.21 8.12
N ASP A 117 -3.66 14.31 8.57
CA ASP A 117 -2.59 14.90 7.77
C ASP A 117 -2.17 13.97 6.64
N ALA A 118 -2.08 12.67 6.89
CA ALA A 118 -1.84 11.70 5.83
C ALA A 118 -2.96 11.71 4.77
N LEU A 119 -4.22 11.81 5.18
CA LEU A 119 -5.35 11.87 4.25
C LEU A 119 -5.36 13.16 3.41
N LYS A 120 -4.92 14.30 3.98
CA LYS A 120 -4.73 15.56 3.23
C LYS A 120 -3.65 15.39 2.15
N GLU A 121 -2.50 14.82 2.51
CA GLU A 121 -1.40 14.57 1.57
C GLU A 121 -1.80 13.59 0.47
N ILE A 122 -2.43 12.46 0.80
CA ILE A 122 -2.96 11.51 -0.17
C ILE A 122 -3.92 12.19 -1.15
N LYS A 123 -4.85 13.02 -0.62
CA LYS A 123 -5.81 13.77 -1.45
C LYS A 123 -5.12 14.82 -2.34
N ARG A 124 -4.06 15.45 -1.85
CA ARG A 124 -3.31 16.47 -2.59
C ARG A 124 -2.56 15.89 -3.78
N VAL A 125 -1.89 14.75 -3.58
CA VAL A 125 -1.03 14.15 -4.61
C VAL A 125 -1.80 13.30 -5.63
N VAL A 126 -3.01 12.85 -5.30
CA VAL A 126 -3.87 12.15 -6.28
C VAL A 126 -4.57 13.17 -7.17
N ARG A 127 -4.53 12.97 -8.49
CA ARG A 127 -5.17 13.86 -9.45
C ARG A 127 -6.70 13.81 -9.36
N PRO A 128 -7.41 14.86 -9.80
CA PRO A 128 -8.87 14.83 -9.92
C PRO A 128 -9.36 13.64 -10.75
N GLY A 129 -10.32 12.88 -10.21
CA GLY A 129 -10.80 11.64 -10.83
C GLY A 129 -9.88 10.43 -10.67
N GLY A 130 -8.76 10.58 -9.98
CA GLY A 130 -7.88 9.48 -9.58
C GLY A 130 -8.50 8.58 -8.50
N THR A 131 -7.79 7.52 -8.13
CA THR A 131 -8.31 6.50 -7.21
C THR A 131 -7.49 6.47 -5.91
N ILE A 132 -8.15 6.50 -4.76
CA ILE A 132 -7.54 6.28 -3.45
C ILE A 132 -7.97 4.91 -2.94
N ILE A 133 -6.98 4.06 -2.59
CA ILE A 133 -7.21 2.68 -2.13
C ILE A 133 -6.57 2.51 -0.75
N VAL A 134 -7.42 2.27 0.27
CA VAL A 134 -6.97 2.11 1.66
C VAL A 134 -7.43 0.74 2.18
N PRO A 135 -6.78 -0.34 1.79
CA PRO A 135 -7.11 -1.65 2.32
C PRO A 135 -6.75 -1.74 3.80
N THR A 136 -7.69 -2.20 4.61
CA THR A 136 -7.49 -2.37 6.06
C THR A 136 -7.94 -3.77 6.46
N TYR A 137 -7.12 -4.47 7.24
CA TYR A 137 -7.47 -5.79 7.73
C TYR A 137 -8.39 -5.67 8.94
N VAL A 138 -9.52 -6.35 8.87
CA VAL A 138 -10.43 -6.53 10.01
C VAL A 138 -10.30 -7.96 10.48
N ILE A 139 -9.85 -8.17 11.72
CA ILE A 139 -9.84 -9.50 12.33
C ILE A 139 -11.23 -9.75 12.90
N PRO A 140 -12.03 -10.68 12.34
CA PRO A 140 -13.33 -11.02 12.91
C PRO A 140 -13.13 -11.58 14.33
N LYS A 141 -14.01 -11.25 15.26
CA LYS A 141 -14.02 -11.83 16.62
C LYS A 141 -14.27 -13.34 16.64
N LYS A 142 -14.67 -13.96 15.54
CA LYS A 142 -14.76 -15.41 15.33
C LYS A 142 -13.59 -15.86 14.48
N ARG A 143 -13.01 -16.98 14.88
CA ARG A 143 -11.76 -17.62 14.38
C ARG A 143 -11.48 -17.35 12.89
N ALA A 144 -10.22 -17.03 12.60
CA ALA A 144 -9.68 -16.75 11.25
C ALA A 144 -9.87 -17.91 10.20
N HIS A 145 -10.49 -19.02 10.57
CA HIS A 145 -10.77 -20.16 9.70
C HIS A 145 -12.10 -20.06 8.95
N ASP A 146 -12.97 -19.11 9.31
CA ASP A 146 -14.34 -19.06 8.80
C ASP A 146 -14.60 -17.90 7.81
N VAL A 147 -13.56 -17.18 7.34
CA VAL A 147 -13.73 -16.11 6.37
C VAL A 147 -13.45 -16.64 4.96
N PRO A 148 -14.47 -16.80 4.10
CA PRO A 148 -14.27 -17.11 2.69
C PRO A 148 -13.46 -16.00 2.02
N GLU A 149 -12.57 -16.35 1.10
CA GLU A 149 -11.70 -15.46 0.34
C GLU A 149 -12.49 -14.35 -0.43
N ALA A 150 -13.79 -14.58 -0.67
CA ALA A 150 -14.72 -13.65 -1.31
C ALA A 150 -15.24 -12.53 -0.38
N ASP A 151 -15.13 -12.68 0.94
CA ASP A 151 -15.77 -11.79 1.93
C ASP A 151 -14.79 -10.85 2.63
N LEU A 152 -13.57 -10.68 2.12
CA LEU A 152 -12.67 -9.64 2.60
C LEU A 152 -13.28 -8.27 2.27
N PRO A 153 -13.67 -7.45 3.27
CA PRO A 153 -14.35 -6.19 3.01
C PRO A 153 -13.37 -5.16 2.46
N ILE A 154 -13.24 -5.15 1.14
CA ILE A 154 -12.65 -4.01 0.44
C ILE A 154 -13.74 -2.96 0.35
N ARG A 155 -13.73 -2.02 1.26
CA ARG A 155 -14.56 -0.83 1.11
C ARG A 155 -13.99 -0.03 -0.06
N ARG A 156 -14.77 0.05 -1.12
CA ARG A 156 -14.51 0.86 -2.30
C ARG A 156 -14.35 2.31 -1.87
N ALA A 157 -13.23 2.93 -2.20
CA ALA A 157 -13.13 4.39 -2.11
C ALA A 157 -14.19 5.01 -2.98
N LEU A 158 -14.96 5.93 -2.43
CA LEU A 158 -15.97 6.66 -3.17
C LEU A 158 -15.27 7.56 -4.20
N PRO A 159 -15.70 7.57 -5.46
CA PRO A 159 -15.21 8.55 -6.41
C PRO A 159 -15.70 9.93 -5.99
N GLY A 160 -14.77 10.85 -5.75
CA GLY A 160 -14.99 12.28 -5.73
C GLY A 160 -16.16 12.77 -4.87
N ALA A 161 -15.98 12.81 -3.56
CA ALA A 161 -16.75 13.72 -2.74
C ALA A 161 -15.81 14.83 -2.24
N LEU A 162 -15.95 15.99 -2.90
CA LEU A 162 -15.63 17.40 -2.57
C LEU A 162 -14.49 17.67 -1.59
#